data_801b15d37f27ca50d463c6ee13bc4212
#
_entry.id   801b15d37f27ca50d463c6ee13bc4212
#
_cell.length_a   1.000
_cell.length_b   1.000
_cell.length_c   1.000
_cell.angle_alpha   90.00
_cell.angle_beta   90.00
_cell.angle_gamma   90.00
#
_symmetry.space_group_name_H-M   'P 1'
#
loop_
_entity.id
_entity.type
_entity.pdbx_description
1 polymer ?
#
loop_
_entity_poly.entity_id
_entity_poly.type
_entity_poly.pdbx_seq_one_letter_code
_entity_poly.pdbx_strand_id
1 'polypeptide(L)'
;LLAENFPFSTWSRLLRHTISEKQQLLLTQSPTAGVAPLRQAIANHLRHFRGMDISPEQIVIGAGTEYLYELLIKLIGRDKIYCVEDPGYQKLRRIYRDNGACCIALPIDQQGMSVTALNTVSCDVIHISPSHHFPTGIITPISRRYELLGWAAAGPRYIIEDDYDTEFRLVGRPIPSLFSIDMSNKVIYMNTFSKSLASTIRISYMVLPKPLMEEFNNKLNYLSCTVS
;
A
#
# COMPACT_ATOMS: atom_id res chain seq x y z
N LEU A 1 -3.86 -15.72 -12.69
CA LEU A 1 -3.23 -17.04 -12.60
C LEU A 1 -4.23 -18.07 -13.15
N LEU A 2 -3.79 -18.92 -14.08
CA LEU A 2 -4.55 -20.09 -14.49
C LEU A 2 -4.56 -21.10 -13.34
N ALA A 3 -5.67 -21.80 -13.12
CA ALA A 3 -5.82 -22.75 -12.01
C ALA A 3 -4.72 -23.83 -12.00
N GLU A 4 -4.24 -24.23 -13.16
CA GLU A 4 -3.16 -25.20 -13.35
C GLU A 4 -1.80 -24.71 -12.86
N ASN A 5 -1.58 -23.39 -12.74
CA ASN A 5 -0.33 -22.79 -12.28
C ASN A 5 -0.32 -22.52 -10.75
N PHE A 6 -1.46 -22.73 -10.06
CA PHE A 6 -1.51 -22.55 -8.62
C PHE A 6 -1.11 -23.85 -7.91
N PRO A 7 -0.13 -23.81 -6.96
CA PRO A 7 0.40 -25.01 -6.32
C PRO A 7 -0.54 -25.54 -5.23
N PHE A 8 -1.72 -26.05 -5.61
CA PHE A 8 -2.77 -26.53 -4.69
C PHE A 8 -2.29 -27.58 -3.68
N SER A 9 -1.38 -28.48 -4.07
CA SER A 9 -0.83 -29.50 -3.17
C SER A 9 -0.03 -28.87 -2.03
N THR A 10 0.81 -27.91 -2.35
CA THR A 10 1.57 -27.14 -1.36
C THR A 10 0.66 -26.31 -0.46
N TRP A 11 -0.30 -25.63 -1.06
CA TRP A 11 -1.31 -24.83 -0.33
C TRP A 11 -2.10 -25.68 0.66
N SER A 12 -2.64 -26.82 0.21
CA SER A 12 -3.40 -27.75 1.03
C SER A 12 -2.57 -28.33 2.19
N ARG A 13 -1.28 -28.64 1.95
CA ARG A 13 -0.36 -29.11 2.99
C ARG A 13 -0.12 -28.02 4.05
N LEU A 14 0.13 -26.77 3.65
CA LEU A 14 0.32 -25.64 4.54
C LEU A 14 -0.93 -25.36 5.39
N LEU A 15 -2.11 -25.39 4.78
CA LEU A 15 -3.38 -25.20 5.51
C LEU A 15 -3.58 -26.29 6.57
N ARG A 16 -3.40 -27.57 6.22
CA ARG A 16 -3.52 -28.67 7.19
C ARG A 16 -2.52 -28.55 8.33
N HIS A 17 -1.27 -28.22 8.02
CA HIS A 17 -0.22 -28.00 9.04
C HIS A 17 -0.61 -26.86 9.97
N THR A 18 -1.06 -25.72 9.44
CA THR A 18 -1.46 -24.55 10.24
C THR A 18 -2.64 -24.88 11.15
N ILE A 19 -3.65 -25.57 10.63
CA ILE A 19 -4.84 -25.99 11.42
C ILE A 19 -4.44 -26.95 12.55
N SER A 20 -3.53 -27.88 12.29
CA SER A 20 -3.09 -28.85 13.31
C SER A 20 -2.23 -28.22 14.41
N GLU A 21 -1.30 -27.34 14.02
CA GLU A 21 -0.27 -26.84 14.94
C GLU A 21 -0.65 -25.52 15.64
N LYS A 22 -1.62 -24.77 15.11
CA LYS A 22 -1.92 -23.41 15.57
C LYS A 22 -3.38 -23.20 15.95
N GLN A 23 -4.05 -24.22 16.47
CA GLN A 23 -5.47 -24.18 16.81
C GLN A 23 -5.84 -23.02 17.73
N GLN A 24 -5.08 -22.79 18.81
CA GLN A 24 -5.35 -21.68 19.73
C GLN A 24 -5.24 -20.31 19.05
N LEU A 25 -4.22 -20.13 18.21
CA LEU A 25 -4.04 -18.87 17.47
C LEU A 25 -5.21 -18.60 16.51
N LEU A 26 -5.72 -19.65 15.86
CA LEU A 26 -6.86 -19.55 14.93
C LEU A 26 -8.18 -19.18 15.63
N LEU A 27 -8.31 -19.48 16.92
CA LEU A 27 -9.50 -19.14 17.73
C LEU A 27 -9.34 -17.81 18.48
N THR A 28 -8.17 -17.18 18.41
CA THR A 28 -7.91 -15.90 19.08
C THR A 28 -8.22 -14.75 18.12
N GLN A 29 -8.86 -13.70 18.63
CA GLN A 29 -9.13 -12.48 17.85
C GLN A 29 -7.81 -11.87 17.34
N SER A 30 -7.75 -11.61 16.03
CA SER A 30 -6.59 -10.95 15.42
C SER A 30 -6.48 -9.50 15.91
N PRO A 31 -5.27 -9.02 16.24
CA PRO A 31 -5.04 -7.60 16.51
C PRO A 31 -5.48 -6.73 15.32
N THR A 32 -5.87 -5.48 15.58
CA THR A 32 -6.35 -4.53 14.56
C THR A 32 -5.42 -4.43 13.35
N ALA A 33 -4.11 -4.40 13.57
CA ALA A 33 -3.11 -4.35 12.49
C ALA A 33 -2.83 -5.71 11.82
N GLY A 34 -3.45 -6.80 12.28
CA GLY A 34 -3.21 -8.17 11.79
C GLY A 34 -2.25 -8.96 12.67
N VAL A 35 -2.23 -10.28 12.44
CA VAL A 35 -1.44 -11.22 13.25
C VAL A 35 0.07 -10.99 13.12
N ALA A 36 0.78 -11.02 14.24
CA ALA A 36 2.21 -10.73 14.30
C ALA A 36 3.07 -11.63 13.39
N PRO A 37 2.82 -12.95 13.29
CA PRO A 37 3.60 -13.81 12.37
C PRO A 37 3.52 -13.38 10.90
N LEU A 38 2.35 -12.92 10.43
CA LEU A 38 2.18 -12.47 9.05
C LEU A 38 2.88 -11.11 8.84
N ARG A 39 2.75 -10.17 9.78
CA ARG A 39 3.47 -8.88 9.73
C ARG A 39 5.00 -9.10 9.70
N GLN A 40 5.51 -10.01 10.51
CA GLN A 40 6.94 -10.38 10.51
C GLN A 40 7.37 -10.98 9.16
N ALA A 41 6.56 -11.88 8.59
CA ALA A 41 6.84 -12.47 7.28
C ALA A 41 6.86 -11.41 6.17
N ILE A 42 5.93 -10.45 6.19
CA ILE A 42 5.89 -9.32 5.25
C ILE A 42 7.13 -8.43 5.42
N ALA A 43 7.52 -8.08 6.64
CA ALA A 43 8.71 -7.28 6.89
C ALA A 43 9.98 -7.97 6.35
N ASN A 44 10.13 -9.26 6.59
CA ASN A 44 11.24 -10.05 6.04
C ASN A 44 11.21 -10.10 4.51
N HIS A 45 10.04 -10.28 3.90
CA HIS A 45 9.87 -10.26 2.45
C HIS A 45 10.30 -8.92 1.85
N LEU A 46 9.83 -7.81 2.41
CA LEU A 46 10.18 -6.47 1.95
C LEU A 46 11.66 -6.15 2.10
N ARG A 47 12.29 -6.61 3.19
CA ARG A 47 13.75 -6.48 3.38
C ARG A 47 14.51 -7.17 2.26
N HIS A 48 14.19 -8.44 1.97
CA HIS A 48 14.91 -9.23 0.96
C HIS A 48 14.58 -8.81 -0.47
N PHE A 49 13.32 -8.44 -0.73
CA PHE A 49 12.84 -8.21 -2.08
C PHE A 49 12.94 -6.74 -2.53
N ARG A 50 12.71 -5.79 -1.60
CA ARG A 50 12.72 -4.35 -1.88
C ARG A 50 13.86 -3.60 -1.19
N GLY A 51 14.64 -4.26 -0.34
CA GLY A 51 15.67 -3.61 0.46
C GLY A 51 15.08 -2.63 1.51
N MET A 52 13.81 -2.82 1.89
CA MET A 52 13.13 -1.97 2.87
C MET A 52 13.32 -2.55 4.27
N ASP A 53 14.05 -1.84 5.12
CA ASP A 53 14.22 -2.21 6.53
C ASP A 53 13.14 -1.55 7.38
N ILE A 54 12.05 -2.28 7.59
CA ILE A 54 10.86 -1.82 8.32
C ILE A 54 10.58 -2.68 9.53
N SER A 55 9.99 -2.06 10.57
CA SER A 55 9.47 -2.79 11.72
C SER A 55 8.13 -3.46 11.39
N PRO A 56 7.90 -4.72 11.83
CA PRO A 56 6.59 -5.37 11.70
C PRO A 56 5.45 -4.57 12.34
N GLU A 57 5.74 -3.72 13.34
CA GLU A 57 4.76 -2.85 14.00
C GLU A 57 4.25 -1.73 13.09
N GLN A 58 4.96 -1.42 12.00
CA GLN A 58 4.52 -0.43 11.00
C GLN A 58 3.54 -1.01 9.96
N ILE A 59 3.30 -2.33 9.99
CA ILE A 59 2.49 -3.03 8.99
C ILE A 59 1.05 -3.16 9.48
N VAL A 60 0.11 -2.78 8.60
CA VAL A 60 -1.33 -3.02 8.77
C VAL A 60 -1.82 -3.90 7.63
N ILE A 61 -2.50 -4.99 7.98
CA ILE A 61 -3.02 -5.99 7.04
C ILE A 61 -4.52 -5.80 6.85
N GLY A 62 -5.01 -5.98 5.62
CA GLY A 62 -6.42 -5.88 5.31
C GLY A 62 -6.88 -6.82 4.19
N ALA A 63 -8.19 -7.06 4.13
CA ALA A 63 -8.82 -7.91 3.13
C ALA A 63 -8.98 -7.20 1.77
N GLY A 64 -7.87 -6.92 1.13
CA GLY A 64 -7.79 -6.21 -0.15
C GLY A 64 -7.48 -4.72 0.00
N THR A 65 -7.05 -4.11 -1.10
CA THR A 65 -6.63 -2.71 -1.11
C THR A 65 -7.77 -1.73 -0.88
N GLU A 66 -8.98 -2.07 -1.31
CA GLU A 66 -10.17 -1.23 -1.09
C GLU A 66 -10.40 -0.94 0.40
N TYR A 67 -10.31 -1.98 1.25
CA TYR A 67 -10.43 -1.84 2.70
C TYR A 67 -9.31 -0.94 3.27
N LEU A 68 -8.08 -1.10 2.78
CA LEU A 68 -6.96 -0.27 3.23
C LEU A 68 -7.12 1.19 2.81
N TYR A 69 -7.68 1.47 1.63
CA TYR A 69 -8.00 2.86 1.22
C TYR A 69 -9.03 3.49 2.15
N GLU A 70 -10.08 2.75 2.53
CA GLU A 70 -11.06 3.22 3.50
C GLU A 70 -10.44 3.50 4.87
N LEU A 71 -9.53 2.64 5.33
CA LEU A 71 -8.78 2.85 6.57
C LEU A 71 -7.93 4.12 6.50
N LEU A 72 -7.23 4.36 5.37
CA LEU A 72 -6.41 5.55 5.19
C LEU A 72 -7.26 6.83 5.21
N ILE A 73 -8.43 6.82 4.56
CA ILE A 73 -9.35 7.96 4.60
C ILE A 73 -9.83 8.23 6.03
N LYS A 74 -10.12 7.19 6.82
CA LYS A 74 -10.48 7.35 8.24
C LYS A 74 -9.32 7.87 9.09
N LEU A 75 -8.10 7.44 8.79
CA LEU A 75 -6.90 7.79 9.54
C LEU A 75 -6.43 9.21 9.25
N ILE A 76 -6.28 9.57 7.98
CA ILE A 76 -5.74 10.84 7.52
C ILE A 76 -6.80 11.95 7.60
N GLY A 77 -8.04 11.64 7.21
CA GLY A 77 -9.19 12.55 7.28
C GLY A 77 -9.97 12.62 5.97
N ARG A 78 -11.29 12.74 6.11
CA ARG A 78 -12.23 12.98 4.99
C ARG A 78 -12.22 14.42 4.52
N ASP A 79 -11.78 15.34 5.37
CA ASP A 79 -11.61 16.76 5.12
C ASP A 79 -10.41 17.06 4.21
N LYS A 80 -9.56 16.07 3.96
CA LYS A 80 -8.36 16.18 3.13
C LYS A 80 -8.68 16.06 1.65
N ILE A 81 -7.85 16.70 0.83
CA ILE A 81 -7.93 16.64 -0.63
C ILE A 81 -6.95 15.59 -1.13
N TYR A 82 -7.50 14.53 -1.72
CA TYR A 82 -6.74 13.44 -2.32
C TYR A 82 -6.56 13.69 -3.81
N CYS A 83 -5.35 13.60 -4.30
CA CYS A 83 -5.05 13.70 -5.72
C CYS A 83 -4.60 12.34 -6.27
N VAL A 84 -5.11 11.98 -7.44
CA VAL A 84 -4.82 10.73 -8.14
C VAL A 84 -4.36 11.01 -9.56
N GLU A 85 -3.65 10.06 -10.15
CA GLU A 85 -3.14 10.13 -11.52
C GLU A 85 -4.25 10.08 -12.57
N ASP A 86 -4.11 10.86 -13.67
CA ASP A 86 -5.01 10.86 -14.82
C ASP A 86 -4.19 10.90 -16.14
N PRO A 87 -4.27 9.87 -17.01
CA PRO A 87 -5.05 8.66 -16.82
C PRO A 87 -4.57 7.82 -15.63
N GLY A 88 -5.45 7.05 -15.00
CA GLY A 88 -5.13 6.24 -13.85
C GLY A 88 -6.22 5.22 -13.53
N TYR A 89 -6.11 4.57 -12.38
CA TYR A 89 -7.09 3.57 -11.94
C TYR A 89 -8.40 4.23 -11.51
N GLN A 90 -9.39 4.22 -12.40
CA GLN A 90 -10.66 4.95 -12.23
C GLN A 90 -11.44 4.55 -10.96
N LYS A 91 -11.35 3.28 -10.55
CA LYS A 91 -12.00 2.78 -9.32
C LYS A 91 -11.52 3.53 -8.07
N LEU A 92 -10.27 3.98 -8.05
CA LEU A 92 -9.68 4.73 -6.94
C LEU A 92 -10.42 6.04 -6.67
N ARG A 93 -10.72 6.82 -7.71
CA ARG A 93 -11.50 8.07 -7.59
C ARG A 93 -12.89 7.82 -7.00
N ARG A 94 -13.52 6.71 -7.42
CA ARG A 94 -14.83 6.33 -6.90
C ARG A 94 -14.75 5.99 -5.41
N ILE A 95 -13.76 5.20 -5.01
CA ILE A 95 -13.58 4.82 -3.60
C ILE A 95 -13.41 6.07 -2.72
N TYR A 96 -12.56 7.02 -3.10
CA TYR A 96 -12.39 8.26 -2.34
C TYR A 96 -13.70 9.03 -2.20
N ARG A 97 -14.43 9.23 -3.30
CA ARG A 97 -15.72 9.98 -3.32
C ARG A 97 -16.80 9.27 -2.51
N ASP A 98 -16.95 7.96 -2.68
CA ASP A 98 -17.97 7.17 -1.98
C ASP A 98 -17.71 7.14 -0.47
N ASN A 99 -16.46 7.36 -0.03
CA ASN A 99 -16.08 7.55 1.37
C ASN A 99 -16.15 9.00 1.86
N GLY A 100 -16.65 9.92 1.04
CA GLY A 100 -16.86 11.33 1.39
C GLY A 100 -15.61 12.21 1.33
N ALA A 101 -14.53 11.75 0.71
CA ALA A 101 -13.31 12.53 0.53
C ALA A 101 -13.32 13.29 -0.81
N CYS A 102 -12.76 14.50 -0.82
CA CYS A 102 -12.51 15.24 -2.06
C CYS A 102 -11.40 14.54 -2.85
N CYS A 103 -11.67 14.21 -4.12
CA CYS A 103 -10.70 13.54 -4.98
C CYS A 103 -10.56 14.26 -6.32
N ILE A 104 -9.35 14.76 -6.59
CA ILE A 104 -8.97 15.48 -7.80
C ILE A 104 -8.09 14.57 -8.67
N ALA A 105 -8.39 14.47 -9.95
CA ALA A 105 -7.53 13.79 -10.92
C ALA A 105 -6.56 14.81 -11.53
N LEU A 106 -5.27 14.49 -11.49
CA LEU A 106 -4.23 15.35 -12.02
C LEU A 106 -3.53 14.69 -13.21
N PRO A 107 -3.20 15.45 -14.25
CA PRO A 107 -2.53 14.91 -15.41
C PRO A 107 -1.13 14.40 -15.03
N ILE A 108 -0.75 13.28 -15.64
CA ILE A 108 0.61 12.78 -15.61
C ILE A 108 1.37 13.20 -16.86
N ASP A 109 2.70 13.26 -16.74
CA ASP A 109 3.62 13.43 -17.86
C ASP A 109 4.37 12.11 -18.16
N GLN A 110 5.41 12.17 -18.98
CA GLN A 110 6.23 11.00 -19.32
C GLN A 110 7.01 10.40 -18.12
N GLN A 111 7.01 11.07 -16.97
CA GLN A 111 7.68 10.66 -15.74
C GLN A 111 6.70 10.35 -14.61
N GLY A 112 5.40 10.33 -14.87
CA GLY A 112 4.34 10.09 -13.88
C GLY A 112 3.70 11.38 -13.37
N MET A 113 3.29 11.42 -12.10
CA MET A 113 2.64 12.58 -11.48
C MET A 113 3.49 13.84 -11.61
N SER A 114 2.90 14.90 -12.15
CA SER A 114 3.58 16.17 -12.37
C SER A 114 3.55 17.05 -11.11
N VAL A 115 4.73 17.41 -10.59
CA VAL A 115 4.85 18.33 -9.44
C VAL A 115 4.34 19.73 -9.82
N THR A 116 4.51 20.14 -11.06
CA THR A 116 3.94 21.41 -11.55
C THR A 116 2.42 21.41 -11.44
N ALA A 117 1.77 20.30 -11.84
CA ALA A 117 0.31 20.18 -11.70
C ALA A 117 -0.12 20.15 -10.22
N LEU A 118 0.64 19.48 -9.35
CA LEU A 118 0.39 19.48 -7.90
C LEU A 118 0.42 20.88 -7.28
N ASN A 119 1.29 21.73 -7.76
CA ASN A 119 1.41 23.10 -7.26
C ASN A 119 0.28 24.03 -7.73
N THR A 120 -0.57 23.62 -8.68
CA THR A 120 -1.73 24.39 -9.13
C THR A 120 -2.99 24.14 -8.31
N VAL A 121 -3.00 23.14 -7.45
CA VAL A 121 -4.16 22.74 -6.64
C VAL A 121 -3.81 22.66 -5.17
N SER A 122 -4.80 22.84 -4.31
CA SER A 122 -4.67 22.41 -2.92
C SER A 122 -4.74 20.88 -2.88
N CYS A 123 -3.69 20.24 -2.36
CA CYS A 123 -3.60 18.79 -2.28
C CYS A 123 -2.88 18.40 -0.99
N ASP A 124 -3.51 17.52 -0.20
CA ASP A 124 -2.95 17.01 1.04
C ASP A 124 -2.32 15.62 0.88
N VAL A 125 -2.89 14.81 -0.01
CA VAL A 125 -2.48 13.41 -0.20
C VAL A 125 -2.45 13.08 -1.69
N ILE A 126 -1.33 12.57 -2.18
CA ILE A 126 -1.27 11.98 -3.52
C ILE A 126 -1.28 10.47 -3.43
N HIS A 127 -1.98 9.81 -4.35
CA HIS A 127 -2.00 8.37 -4.51
C HIS A 127 -1.50 8.01 -5.90
N ILE A 128 -0.35 7.38 -5.97
CA ILE A 128 0.41 7.13 -7.20
C ILE A 128 0.94 5.69 -7.25
N SER A 129 1.22 5.21 -8.48
CA SER A 129 1.83 3.90 -8.73
C SER A 129 3.18 4.06 -9.44
N PRO A 130 4.24 4.50 -8.73
CA PRO A 130 5.47 4.98 -9.35
C PRO A 130 6.37 3.87 -9.92
N SER A 131 6.17 2.62 -9.51
CA SER A 131 6.97 1.49 -9.98
C SER A 131 6.44 0.90 -11.28
N HIS A 132 5.14 0.99 -11.53
CA HIS A 132 4.48 0.54 -12.75
C HIS A 132 3.08 1.18 -12.84
N HIS A 133 3.02 2.32 -13.49
CA HIS A 133 1.78 3.08 -13.59
C HIS A 133 0.74 2.37 -14.48
N PHE A 134 -0.47 2.17 -13.98
CA PHE A 134 -1.59 1.68 -14.79
C PHE A 134 -2.46 2.85 -15.26
N PRO A 135 -2.84 2.94 -16.58
CA PRO A 135 -2.62 1.91 -17.62
C PRO A 135 -1.39 2.16 -18.52
N THR A 136 -0.57 3.16 -18.26
CA THR A 136 0.44 3.63 -19.22
C THR A 136 1.75 2.83 -19.20
N GLY A 137 2.03 2.10 -18.11
CA GLY A 137 3.30 1.39 -17.93
C GLY A 137 4.48 2.29 -17.57
N ILE A 138 4.25 3.59 -17.34
CA ILE A 138 5.32 4.54 -16.96
C ILE A 138 5.94 4.09 -15.64
N ILE A 139 7.27 4.15 -15.58
CA ILE A 139 8.05 3.99 -14.36
C ILE A 139 8.58 5.36 -13.97
N THR A 140 8.17 5.85 -12.81
CA THR A 140 8.61 7.16 -12.28
C THR A 140 10.11 7.12 -11.98
N PRO A 141 10.93 7.95 -12.64
CA PRO A 141 12.37 7.96 -12.44
C PRO A 141 12.74 8.52 -11.05
N ILE A 142 13.96 8.20 -10.62
CA ILE A 142 14.43 8.58 -9.27
C ILE A 142 14.41 10.09 -9.04
N SER A 143 14.70 10.91 -10.06
CA SER A 143 14.64 12.38 -9.98
C SER A 143 13.24 12.86 -9.60
N ARG A 144 12.20 12.36 -10.30
CA ARG A 144 10.80 12.69 -10.01
C ARG A 144 10.37 12.19 -8.63
N ARG A 145 10.89 11.04 -8.17
CA ARG A 145 10.63 10.55 -6.80
C ARG A 145 11.13 11.54 -5.76
N TYR A 146 12.33 12.09 -5.93
CA TYR A 146 12.84 13.14 -5.04
C TYR A 146 12.04 14.45 -5.10
N GLU A 147 11.57 14.86 -6.28
CA GLU A 147 10.69 16.03 -6.41
C GLU A 147 9.38 15.84 -5.62
N LEU A 148 8.76 14.65 -5.74
CA LEU A 148 7.53 14.31 -5.01
C LEU A 148 7.76 14.25 -3.49
N LEU A 149 8.88 13.69 -3.04
CA LEU A 149 9.27 13.70 -1.62
C LEU A 149 9.49 15.12 -1.11
N GLY A 150 10.14 16.00 -1.89
CA GLY A 150 10.30 17.41 -1.58
C GLY A 150 8.96 18.12 -1.45
N TRP A 151 8.00 17.84 -2.36
CA TRP A 151 6.65 18.37 -2.28
C TRP A 151 5.93 17.92 -1.00
N ALA A 152 6.04 16.65 -0.62
CA ALA A 152 5.41 16.13 0.60
C ALA A 152 6.06 16.69 1.87
N ALA A 153 7.39 16.81 1.89
CA ALA A 153 8.14 17.34 3.03
C ALA A 153 7.87 18.83 3.30
N ALA A 154 7.46 19.59 2.29
CA ALA A 154 7.20 21.04 2.40
C ALA A 154 5.90 21.37 3.18
N GLY A 155 5.10 20.36 3.62
CA GLY A 155 3.86 20.61 4.36
C GLY A 155 3.30 19.40 5.06
N PRO A 156 2.09 19.50 5.61
CA PRO A 156 1.36 18.39 6.24
C PRO A 156 0.74 17.47 5.18
N ARG A 157 1.58 16.90 4.31
CA ARG A 157 1.19 16.13 3.13
C ARG A 157 1.66 14.70 3.25
N TYR A 158 0.98 13.78 2.52
CA TYR A 158 1.36 12.37 2.41
C TYR A 158 1.38 11.90 0.96
N ILE A 159 2.18 10.86 0.72
CA ILE A 159 2.21 10.11 -0.54
C ILE A 159 1.76 8.68 -0.24
N ILE A 160 0.76 8.18 -0.95
CA ILE A 160 0.40 6.77 -0.98
C ILE A 160 1.08 6.18 -2.21
N GLU A 161 2.07 5.32 -1.97
CA GLU A 161 2.79 4.56 -3.00
C GLU A 161 2.13 3.18 -3.15
N ASP A 162 1.34 3.00 -4.21
CA ASP A 162 0.67 1.73 -4.53
C ASP A 162 1.58 0.88 -5.45
N ASP A 163 2.14 -0.17 -4.88
CA ASP A 163 3.20 -1.01 -5.48
C ASP A 163 2.66 -2.42 -5.76
N TYR A 164 1.57 -2.52 -6.52
CA TYR A 164 0.69 -3.67 -6.65
C TYR A 164 1.25 -4.90 -7.41
N ASP A 165 2.34 -4.77 -8.17
CA ASP A 165 2.87 -5.84 -9.05
C ASP A 165 4.39 -5.94 -9.12
N THR A 166 5.11 -5.34 -8.22
CA THR A 166 6.58 -5.26 -8.23
C THR A 166 7.30 -6.58 -7.99
N GLU A 167 6.59 -7.62 -7.53
CA GLU A 167 7.10 -8.99 -7.50
C GLU A 167 7.40 -9.54 -8.91
N PHE A 168 6.73 -9.00 -9.94
CA PHE A 168 6.92 -9.39 -11.34
C PHE A 168 7.96 -8.50 -12.03
N ARG A 169 9.23 -8.61 -11.61
CA ARG A 169 10.33 -7.84 -12.22
C ARG A 169 10.58 -8.31 -13.64
N LEU A 170 10.27 -7.46 -14.61
CA LEU A 170 10.42 -7.81 -16.00
C LEU A 170 11.82 -7.52 -16.53
N VAL A 171 12.48 -6.41 -16.18
CA VAL A 171 13.83 -6.03 -16.68
C VAL A 171 14.51 -5.00 -15.76
N GLY A 172 15.84 -5.10 -15.60
CA GLY A 172 16.69 -4.05 -15.05
C GLY A 172 16.85 -4.04 -13.51
N ARG A 173 17.65 -3.07 -13.00
CA ARG A 173 17.80 -2.84 -11.57
C ARG A 173 16.56 -2.11 -11.05
N PRO A 174 15.94 -2.57 -9.96
CA PRO A 174 14.76 -1.91 -9.40
C PRO A 174 15.13 -0.51 -8.90
N ILE A 175 14.29 0.47 -9.24
CA ILE A 175 14.37 1.81 -8.65
C ILE A 175 13.89 1.68 -7.19
N PRO A 176 14.60 2.27 -6.22
CA PRO A 176 14.17 2.28 -4.82
C PRO A 176 12.76 2.85 -4.68
N SER A 177 11.92 2.23 -3.83
CA SER A 177 10.58 2.76 -3.53
C SER A 177 10.69 4.16 -2.91
N LEU A 178 9.63 4.98 -3.07
CA LEU A 178 9.54 6.27 -2.38
C LEU A 178 9.67 6.08 -0.87
N PHE A 179 9.01 5.07 -0.33
CA PHE A 179 9.08 4.74 1.09
C PHE A 179 10.51 4.47 1.56
N SER A 180 11.32 3.74 0.76
CA SER A 180 12.69 3.38 1.16
C SER A 180 13.67 4.56 1.18
N ILE A 181 13.37 5.63 0.45
CA ILE A 181 14.21 6.85 0.36
C ILE A 181 13.61 8.05 1.07
N ASP A 182 12.44 7.88 1.71
CA ASP A 182 11.77 8.93 2.46
C ASP A 182 12.41 9.15 3.83
N MET A 183 13.00 10.32 4.04
CA MET A 183 13.58 10.74 5.32
C MET A 183 12.62 11.56 6.17
N SER A 184 11.42 11.87 5.66
CA SER A 184 10.48 12.82 6.29
C SER A 184 9.24 12.15 6.88
N ASN A 185 9.12 10.81 6.81
CA ASN A 185 7.96 10.05 7.27
C ASN A 185 6.65 10.49 6.58
N LYS A 186 6.70 10.71 5.26
CA LYS A 186 5.58 11.19 4.45
C LYS A 186 4.99 10.13 3.53
N VAL A 187 5.66 8.99 3.35
CA VAL A 187 5.23 7.95 2.42
C VAL A 187 4.53 6.81 3.16
N ILE A 188 3.38 6.42 2.64
CA ILE A 188 2.63 5.22 3.00
C ILE A 188 2.83 4.24 1.86
N TYR A 189 3.44 3.09 2.12
CA TYR A 189 3.64 2.05 1.12
C TYR A 189 2.48 1.05 1.15
N MET A 190 1.98 0.65 -0.01
CA MET A 190 0.92 -0.35 -0.13
C MET A 190 1.29 -1.43 -1.12
N ASN A 191 0.86 -2.67 -0.82
CA ASN A 191 1.01 -3.79 -1.74
C ASN A 191 -0.10 -4.84 -1.51
N THR A 192 -0.23 -5.79 -2.44
CA THR A 192 -1.24 -6.84 -2.40
C THR A 192 -0.71 -8.17 -2.89
N PHE A 193 -1.08 -9.26 -2.22
CA PHE A 193 -0.80 -10.62 -2.68
C PHE A 193 -1.80 -11.13 -3.74
N SER A 194 -2.79 -10.32 -4.11
CA SER A 194 -3.80 -10.70 -5.12
C SER A 194 -3.21 -10.97 -6.51
N LYS A 195 -2.07 -10.37 -6.82
CA LYS A 195 -1.37 -10.58 -8.11
C LYS A 195 -0.34 -11.70 -8.03
N SER A 196 0.42 -11.78 -6.95
CA SER A 196 1.51 -12.75 -6.78
C SER A 196 1.04 -14.15 -6.35
N LEU A 197 -0.01 -14.26 -5.56
CA LEU A 197 -0.57 -15.53 -5.12
C LEU A 197 -1.86 -15.88 -5.87
N ALA A 198 -2.98 -15.32 -5.44
CA ALA A 198 -4.26 -15.47 -6.13
C ALA A 198 -5.22 -14.33 -5.73
N SER A 199 -6.05 -13.88 -6.66
CA SER A 199 -7.00 -12.79 -6.43
C SER A 199 -8.03 -13.10 -5.33
N THR A 200 -8.30 -14.37 -5.09
CA THR A 200 -9.24 -14.87 -4.07
C THR A 200 -8.68 -14.85 -2.65
N ILE A 201 -7.37 -14.79 -2.46
CA ILE A 201 -6.73 -14.75 -1.14
C ILE A 201 -7.05 -13.45 -0.41
N ARG A 202 -7.23 -12.36 -1.15
CA ARG A 202 -7.66 -11.06 -0.62
C ARG A 202 -6.80 -10.50 0.52
N ILE A 203 -5.50 -10.76 0.51
CA ILE A 203 -4.58 -10.18 1.49
C ILE A 203 -3.82 -9.04 0.84
N SER A 204 -3.94 -7.87 1.44
CA SER A 204 -3.16 -6.67 1.12
C SER A 204 -2.59 -6.09 2.41
N TYR A 205 -1.58 -5.26 2.29
CA TYR A 205 -0.98 -4.62 3.44
C TYR A 205 -0.52 -3.20 3.11
N MET A 206 -0.41 -2.38 4.14
CA MET A 206 0.24 -1.08 4.08
C MET A 206 1.33 -0.97 5.15
N VAL A 207 2.36 -0.22 4.85
CA VAL A 207 3.41 0.17 5.79
C VAL A 207 3.23 1.64 6.09
N LEU A 208 2.92 1.94 7.32
CA LEU A 208 2.74 3.32 7.78
C LEU A 208 4.05 3.90 8.30
N PRO A 209 4.36 5.17 8.03
CA PRO A 209 5.41 5.87 8.72
C PRO A 209 5.11 5.91 10.23
N LYS A 210 6.16 5.91 11.07
CA LYS A 210 6.00 5.77 12.53
C LYS A 210 4.98 6.73 13.16
N PRO A 211 4.98 8.04 12.85
CA PRO A 211 3.99 8.95 13.43
C PRO A 211 2.55 8.59 13.07
N LEU A 212 2.33 8.16 11.82
CA LEU A 212 1.00 7.77 11.36
C LEU A 212 0.55 6.43 11.95
N MET A 213 1.49 5.52 12.25
CA MET A 213 1.19 4.27 12.97
C MET A 213 0.78 4.52 14.42
N GLU A 214 1.38 5.49 15.09
CA GLU A 214 0.95 5.94 16.43
C GLU A 214 -0.49 6.48 16.38
N GLU A 215 -0.81 7.30 15.37
CA GLU A 215 -2.19 7.78 15.16
C GLU A 215 -3.16 6.64 14.85
N PHE A 216 -2.77 5.66 14.05
CA PHE A 216 -3.57 4.48 13.75
C PHE A 216 -3.92 3.73 15.04
N ASN A 217 -2.94 3.45 15.89
CA ASN A 217 -3.15 2.78 17.16
C ASN A 217 -4.06 3.56 18.12
N ASN A 218 -3.99 4.89 18.09
CA ASN A 218 -4.83 5.73 18.96
C ASN A 218 -6.26 5.90 18.43
N LYS A 219 -6.42 6.09 17.11
CA LYS A 219 -7.71 6.43 16.51
C LYS A 219 -8.53 5.22 16.06
N LEU A 220 -7.87 4.12 15.65
CA LEU A 220 -8.52 2.99 14.98
C LEU A 220 -8.37 1.65 15.72
N ASN A 221 -7.90 1.65 16.96
CA ASN A 221 -7.71 0.45 17.79
C ASN A 221 -9.00 -0.35 18.07
N TYR A 222 -10.17 0.28 17.89
CA TYR A 222 -11.49 -0.36 18.06
C TYR A 222 -11.91 -1.23 16.87
N LEU A 223 -11.21 -1.14 15.75
CA LEU A 223 -11.53 -1.93 14.55
C LEU A 223 -10.98 -3.36 14.68
N SER A 224 -11.68 -4.29 14.09
CA SER A 224 -11.18 -5.67 13.95
C SER A 224 -10.39 -5.82 12.66
N CYS A 225 -9.34 -6.64 12.70
CA CYS A 225 -8.64 -7.05 11.48
C CYS A 225 -9.60 -7.86 10.59
N THR A 226 -9.56 -7.61 9.29
CA THR A 226 -10.40 -8.29 8.30
C THR A 226 -9.76 -9.56 7.73
N VAL A 227 -8.56 -9.90 8.18
CA VAL A 227 -7.80 -11.09 7.79
C VAL A 227 -7.51 -11.93 9.03
N SER A 228 -7.85 -13.20 8.94
CA SER A 228 -7.63 -14.19 9.99
C SER A 228 -6.18 -14.71 10.00
#